data_8cc7b4017845433c611f03429a64bee5
#
_entry.id   8cc7b4017845433c611f03429a64bee5
#
_cell.length_a   1.000
_cell.length_b   1.000
_cell.length_c   1.000
_cell.angle_alpha   90.00
_cell.angle_beta   90.00
_cell.angle_gamma   90.00
#
_symmetry.space_group_name_H-M   'P 1'
#
loop_
_entity.id
_entity.type
_entity.pdbx_description
1 polymer ?
#
loop_
_entity_poly.entity_id
_entity_poly.type
_entity_poly.pdbx_seq_one_letter_code
_entity_poly.pdbx_strand_id
1 'polypeptide(L)'
;MLRRLSVLLCVSMLCLAAGAAPLPCDSMMKQAGMDYRAHRYQQAHALYSQCVQQPAVAADANLLALLYYNMGNCQSRLSNYAEAVLCYERALRLDPSHADAAYNLQWVRAKLTDRFDAPAQMFFISWMQSWLKSQSHRTWGMWALGLFVVSLLALGVCVASQRYSVRRLAFIVCLAALLLSLMFHIFAYSQYRRFHHECLAVIMAETACYDTPTSSATPKSQLHEGTVVQVLHASQPQWYQVQQPDGKTWWVKCPTVELVAKETLP
;
A
#
# COMPACT_ATOMS: atom_id res chain seq x y z
N MET A 1 -52.48 -14.25 -33.02
CA MET A 1 -52.38 -14.27 -31.54
C MET A 1 -51.01 -14.79 -31.05
N LEU A 2 -50.47 -15.87 -31.57
CA LEU A 2 -49.20 -16.44 -31.15
C LEU A 2 -47.99 -15.47 -31.24
N ARG A 3 -47.90 -14.61 -32.24
CA ARG A 3 -46.80 -13.64 -32.42
C ARG A 3 -46.78 -12.53 -31.34
N ARG A 4 -47.92 -12.17 -30.78
CA ARG A 4 -47.99 -11.19 -29.67
C ARG A 4 -47.68 -11.80 -28.32
N LEU A 5 -47.90 -13.09 -28.16
CA LEU A 5 -47.53 -13.84 -26.94
C LEU A 5 -46.01 -14.05 -26.85
N SER A 6 -45.34 -14.34 -27.99
CA SER A 6 -43.87 -14.51 -28.02
C SER A 6 -43.11 -13.21 -27.74
N VAL A 7 -43.62 -12.04 -28.21
CA VAL A 7 -43.03 -10.75 -27.89
C VAL A 7 -43.19 -10.38 -26.40
N LEU A 8 -44.37 -10.67 -25.81
CA LEU A 8 -44.58 -10.45 -24.38
C LEU A 8 -43.70 -11.37 -23.53
N LEU A 9 -43.48 -12.62 -23.96
CA LEU A 9 -42.59 -13.55 -23.24
C LEU A 9 -41.12 -13.12 -23.35
N CYS A 10 -40.67 -12.63 -24.48
CA CYS A 10 -39.31 -12.08 -24.65
C CYS A 10 -39.10 -10.79 -23.86
N VAL A 11 -40.08 -9.90 -23.76
CA VAL A 11 -40.01 -8.67 -22.97
C VAL A 11 -40.01 -8.99 -21.49
N SER A 12 -40.79 -9.97 -21.00
CA SER A 12 -40.77 -10.40 -19.63
C SER A 12 -39.47 -11.13 -19.25
N MET A 13 -38.87 -11.87 -20.17
CA MET A 13 -37.55 -12.50 -19.97
C MET A 13 -36.40 -11.48 -19.96
N LEU A 14 -36.53 -10.38 -20.73
CA LEU A 14 -35.57 -9.28 -20.72
C LEU A 14 -35.64 -8.46 -19.40
N CYS A 15 -36.81 -8.35 -18.80
CA CYS A 15 -36.97 -7.66 -17.50
C CYS A 15 -36.46 -8.47 -16.31
N LEU A 16 -36.34 -9.80 -16.41
CA LEU A 16 -35.74 -10.62 -15.35
C LEU A 16 -34.20 -10.60 -15.35
N ALA A 17 -33.59 -10.09 -16.42
CA ALA A 17 -32.14 -9.88 -16.52
C ALA A 17 -31.69 -8.46 -16.12
N ALA A 18 -32.59 -7.64 -15.54
CA ALA A 18 -32.18 -6.43 -14.85
C ALA A 18 -31.46 -6.85 -13.56
N GLY A 19 -30.19 -7.19 -13.69
CA GLY A 19 -29.29 -7.37 -12.56
C GLY A 19 -29.45 -6.16 -11.64
N ALA A 20 -29.72 -6.38 -10.37
CA ALA A 20 -29.82 -5.31 -9.39
C ALA A 20 -28.62 -4.39 -9.58
N ALA A 21 -28.86 -3.09 -9.79
CA ALA A 21 -27.78 -2.12 -9.90
C ALA A 21 -26.85 -2.31 -8.69
N PRO A 22 -25.53 -2.32 -8.88
CA PRO A 22 -24.62 -2.52 -7.76
C PRO A 22 -24.93 -1.48 -6.69
N LEU A 23 -25.07 -1.93 -5.45
CA LEU A 23 -25.35 -1.05 -4.32
C LEU A 23 -24.23 0.01 -4.25
N PRO A 24 -24.56 1.27 -3.95
CA PRO A 24 -23.55 2.31 -3.74
C PRO A 24 -22.56 1.85 -2.66
N CYS A 25 -21.27 2.12 -2.84
CA CYS A 25 -20.22 1.68 -1.91
C CYS A 25 -20.53 2.10 -0.46
N ASP A 26 -21.11 3.27 -0.22
CA ASP A 26 -21.49 3.77 1.11
C ASP A 26 -22.49 2.84 1.82
N SER A 27 -23.48 2.32 1.09
CA SER A 27 -24.46 1.39 1.67
C SER A 27 -23.83 0.03 1.99
N MET A 28 -22.96 -0.45 1.10
CA MET A 28 -22.20 -1.70 1.33
C MET A 28 -21.25 -1.56 2.53
N MET A 29 -20.54 -0.44 2.65
CA MET A 29 -19.66 -0.17 3.79
C MET A 29 -20.41 -0.13 5.12
N LYS A 30 -21.59 0.50 5.16
CA LYS A 30 -22.45 0.51 6.35
C LYS A 30 -22.90 -0.91 6.73
N GLN A 31 -23.36 -1.70 5.75
CA GLN A 31 -23.75 -3.08 5.96
C GLN A 31 -22.56 -3.94 6.41
N ALA A 32 -21.41 -3.81 5.76
CA ALA A 32 -20.19 -4.51 6.14
C ALA A 32 -19.76 -4.19 7.58
N GLY A 33 -19.88 -2.92 7.99
CA GLY A 33 -19.63 -2.52 9.37
C GLY A 33 -20.61 -3.14 10.38
N MET A 34 -21.87 -3.32 10.02
CA MET A 34 -22.85 -4.04 10.84
C MET A 34 -22.52 -5.53 10.91
N ASP A 35 -22.15 -6.15 9.79
CA ASP A 35 -21.77 -7.56 9.73
C ASP A 35 -20.50 -7.84 10.53
N TYR A 36 -19.51 -6.94 10.47
CA TYR A 36 -18.30 -7.04 11.28
C TYR A 36 -18.61 -7.02 12.79
N ARG A 37 -19.45 -6.09 13.24
CA ARG A 37 -19.90 -6.02 14.64
C ARG A 37 -20.71 -7.23 15.08
N ALA A 38 -21.43 -7.85 14.14
CA ALA A 38 -22.18 -9.08 14.36
C ALA A 38 -21.32 -10.35 14.22
N HIS A 39 -19.98 -10.22 14.16
CA HIS A 39 -19.00 -11.30 13.98
C HIS A 39 -19.16 -12.09 12.66
N ARG A 40 -19.88 -11.55 11.67
CA ARG A 40 -20.02 -12.13 10.32
C ARG A 40 -18.89 -11.66 9.40
N TYR A 41 -17.66 -11.99 9.76
CA TYR A 41 -16.45 -11.44 9.13
C TYR A 41 -16.32 -11.79 7.64
N GLN A 42 -16.75 -12.98 7.22
CA GLN A 42 -16.73 -13.37 5.80
C GLN A 42 -17.69 -12.52 4.96
N GLN A 43 -18.89 -12.24 5.48
CA GLN A 43 -19.88 -11.40 4.80
C GLN A 43 -19.39 -9.95 4.72
N ALA A 44 -18.86 -9.42 5.81
CA ALA A 44 -18.26 -8.09 5.84
C ALA A 44 -17.12 -7.96 4.81
N HIS A 45 -16.20 -8.94 4.77
CA HIS A 45 -15.10 -8.97 3.80
C HIS A 45 -15.62 -8.99 2.35
N ALA A 46 -16.63 -9.80 2.04
CA ALA A 46 -17.21 -9.86 0.70
C ALA A 46 -17.79 -8.51 0.24
N LEU A 47 -18.48 -7.79 1.12
CA LEU A 47 -19.01 -6.46 0.82
C LEU A 47 -17.90 -5.42 0.60
N TYR A 48 -16.86 -5.40 1.45
CA TYR A 48 -15.71 -4.52 1.25
C TYR A 48 -14.99 -4.85 -0.07
N SER A 49 -14.82 -6.13 -0.42
CA SER A 49 -14.20 -6.56 -1.67
C SER A 49 -15.01 -6.11 -2.89
N GLN A 50 -16.34 -6.15 -2.84
CA GLN A 50 -17.21 -5.62 -3.90
C GLN A 50 -17.07 -4.10 -4.05
N CYS A 51 -16.91 -3.35 -2.93
CA CYS A 51 -16.62 -1.91 -2.99
C CYS A 51 -15.30 -1.63 -3.72
N VAL A 52 -14.23 -2.36 -3.41
CA VAL A 52 -12.89 -2.18 -4.03
C VAL A 52 -12.95 -2.33 -5.56
N GLN A 53 -13.85 -3.18 -6.07
CA GLN A 53 -14.00 -3.41 -7.52
C GLN A 53 -14.74 -2.29 -8.26
N GLN A 54 -15.33 -1.32 -7.56
CA GLN A 54 -16.02 -0.20 -8.19
C GLN A 54 -15.01 0.82 -8.75
N PRO A 55 -15.13 1.24 -10.03
CA PRO A 55 -14.17 2.17 -10.65
C PRO A 55 -14.05 3.51 -9.91
N ALA A 56 -15.15 4.02 -9.36
CA ALA A 56 -15.16 5.27 -8.58
C ALA A 56 -14.33 5.15 -7.29
N VAL A 57 -14.32 3.97 -6.65
CA VAL A 57 -13.54 3.69 -5.45
C VAL A 57 -12.06 3.52 -5.79
N ALA A 58 -11.76 2.87 -6.91
CA ALA A 58 -10.38 2.67 -7.37
C ALA A 58 -9.64 4.00 -7.63
N ALA A 59 -10.37 5.08 -7.93
CA ALA A 59 -9.82 6.41 -8.12
C ALA A 59 -9.55 7.18 -6.81
N ASP A 60 -10.15 6.76 -5.67
CA ASP A 60 -9.98 7.40 -4.36
C ASP A 60 -9.03 6.56 -3.48
N ALA A 61 -7.77 6.99 -3.42
CA ALA A 61 -6.73 6.29 -2.67
C ALA A 61 -7.04 6.21 -1.15
N ASN A 62 -7.69 7.23 -0.58
CA ASN A 62 -8.01 7.25 0.86
C ASN A 62 -9.12 6.25 1.17
N LEU A 63 -10.18 6.26 0.35
CA LEU A 63 -11.27 5.30 0.50
C LEU A 63 -10.78 3.86 0.28
N LEU A 64 -9.93 3.67 -0.72
CA LEU A 64 -9.35 2.36 -1.03
C LEU A 64 -8.44 1.87 0.12
N ALA A 65 -7.64 2.74 0.73
CA ALA A 65 -6.84 2.40 1.91
C ALA A 65 -7.72 1.95 3.09
N LEU A 66 -8.81 2.68 3.36
CA LEU A 66 -9.78 2.34 4.40
C LEU A 66 -10.44 0.97 4.15
N LEU A 67 -10.82 0.68 2.91
CA LEU A 67 -11.41 -0.60 2.53
C LEU A 67 -10.43 -1.75 2.74
N TYR A 68 -9.18 -1.62 2.28
CA TYR A 68 -8.16 -2.63 2.52
C TYR A 68 -7.88 -2.83 4.01
N TYR A 69 -7.82 -1.76 4.80
CA TYR A 69 -7.69 -1.86 6.25
C TYR A 69 -8.82 -2.70 6.87
N ASN A 70 -10.09 -2.42 6.50
CA ASN A 70 -11.24 -3.16 7.00
C ASN A 70 -11.26 -4.62 6.53
N MET A 71 -10.86 -4.90 5.28
CA MET A 71 -10.67 -6.26 4.78
C MET A 71 -9.61 -7.01 5.60
N GLY A 72 -8.48 -6.36 5.89
CA GLY A 72 -7.42 -6.91 6.74
C GLY A 72 -7.93 -7.25 8.15
N ASN A 73 -8.77 -6.38 8.72
CA ASN A 73 -9.41 -6.65 10.02
C ASN A 73 -10.30 -7.89 9.96
N CYS A 74 -11.11 -8.07 8.90
CA CYS A 74 -11.93 -9.25 8.71
C CYS A 74 -11.09 -10.52 8.62
N GLN A 75 -10.05 -10.52 7.79
CA GLN A 75 -9.17 -11.68 7.59
C GLN A 75 -8.38 -12.03 8.86
N SER A 76 -7.93 -11.02 9.60
CA SER A 76 -7.27 -11.20 10.89
C SER A 76 -8.20 -11.91 11.92
N ARG A 77 -9.50 -11.55 11.94
CA ARG A 77 -10.52 -12.22 12.79
C ARG A 77 -10.84 -13.65 12.35
N LEU A 78 -10.67 -13.94 11.07
CA LEU A 78 -10.83 -15.28 10.50
C LEU A 78 -9.55 -16.14 10.65
N SER A 79 -8.47 -15.58 11.22
CA SER A 79 -7.14 -16.20 11.33
C SER A 79 -6.45 -16.45 9.99
N ASN A 80 -6.91 -15.81 8.90
CA ASN A 80 -6.28 -15.84 7.59
C ASN A 80 -5.16 -14.79 7.54
N TYR A 81 -4.04 -15.08 8.19
CA TYR A 81 -3.01 -14.09 8.45
C TYR A 81 -2.28 -13.61 7.19
N ALA A 82 -2.06 -14.48 6.20
CA ALA A 82 -1.45 -14.08 4.93
C ALA A 82 -2.29 -13.02 4.19
N GLU A 83 -3.59 -13.27 4.06
CA GLU A 83 -4.54 -12.30 3.48
C GLU A 83 -4.63 -11.01 4.29
N ALA A 84 -4.59 -11.10 5.63
CA ALA A 84 -4.61 -9.93 6.49
C ALA A 84 -3.37 -9.06 6.26
N VAL A 85 -2.17 -9.68 6.16
CA VAL A 85 -0.92 -8.99 5.84
C VAL A 85 -1.02 -8.30 4.48
N LEU A 86 -1.49 -8.99 3.45
CA LEU A 86 -1.65 -8.44 2.12
C LEU A 86 -2.57 -7.21 2.12
N CYS A 87 -3.69 -7.29 2.81
CA CYS A 87 -4.64 -6.19 2.91
C CYS A 87 -4.05 -4.99 3.67
N TYR A 88 -3.36 -5.21 4.79
CA TYR A 88 -2.71 -4.12 5.53
C TYR A 88 -1.54 -3.49 4.76
N GLU A 89 -0.74 -4.28 4.04
CA GLU A 89 0.31 -3.75 3.17
C GLU A 89 -0.26 -2.89 2.04
N ARG A 90 -1.38 -3.30 1.43
CA ARG A 90 -2.11 -2.51 0.43
C ARG A 90 -2.64 -1.20 1.03
N ALA A 91 -3.21 -1.25 2.23
CA ALA A 91 -3.68 -0.06 2.94
C ALA A 91 -2.54 0.92 3.22
N LEU A 92 -1.41 0.44 3.78
CA LEU A 92 -0.24 1.25 4.10
C LEU A 92 0.51 1.76 2.86
N ARG A 93 0.41 1.07 1.74
CA ARG A 93 0.94 1.56 0.47
C ARG A 93 0.16 2.79 0.00
N LEU A 94 -1.15 2.80 0.15
CA LEU A 94 -2.02 3.93 -0.24
C LEU A 94 -1.98 5.07 0.78
N ASP A 95 -2.00 4.73 2.07
CA ASP A 95 -1.87 5.67 3.19
C ASP A 95 -0.78 5.21 4.18
N PRO A 96 0.48 5.63 3.98
CA PRO A 96 1.58 5.29 4.88
C PRO A 96 1.41 5.82 6.32
N SER A 97 0.51 6.79 6.52
CA SER A 97 0.25 7.40 7.84
C SER A 97 -0.82 6.67 8.65
N HIS A 98 -1.45 5.62 8.10
CA HIS A 98 -2.52 4.88 8.75
C HIS A 98 -2.02 4.06 9.95
N ALA A 99 -2.02 4.69 11.13
CA ALA A 99 -1.44 4.12 12.36
C ALA A 99 -2.07 2.78 12.76
N ASP A 100 -3.40 2.65 12.66
CA ASP A 100 -4.11 1.41 13.03
C ASP A 100 -3.75 0.25 12.11
N ALA A 101 -3.58 0.50 10.80
CA ALA A 101 -3.15 -0.53 9.86
C ALA A 101 -1.72 -1.00 10.17
N ALA A 102 -0.82 -0.07 10.50
CA ALA A 102 0.55 -0.39 10.90
C ALA A 102 0.60 -1.22 12.19
N TYR A 103 -0.20 -0.85 13.20
CA TYR A 103 -0.32 -1.57 14.45
C TYR A 103 -0.86 -2.99 14.25
N ASN A 104 -1.98 -3.14 13.52
CA ASN A 104 -2.59 -4.43 13.25
C ASN A 104 -1.69 -5.33 12.40
N LEU A 105 -0.97 -4.77 11.42
CA LEU A 105 0.03 -5.49 10.66
C LEU A 105 1.14 -6.06 11.55
N GLN A 106 1.66 -5.26 12.48
CA GLN A 106 2.67 -5.72 13.42
C GLN A 106 2.13 -6.85 14.32
N TRP A 107 0.87 -6.73 14.77
CA TRP A 107 0.23 -7.76 15.57
C TRP A 107 0.07 -9.07 14.78
N VAL A 108 -0.38 -9.00 13.51
CA VAL A 108 -0.51 -10.18 12.64
C VAL A 108 0.85 -10.81 12.36
N ARG A 109 1.88 -10.00 12.04
CA ARG A 109 3.25 -10.49 11.82
C ARG A 109 3.81 -11.26 13.00
N ALA A 110 3.46 -10.89 14.23
CA ALA A 110 3.85 -11.65 15.43
C ALA A 110 3.20 -13.04 15.53
N LYS A 111 2.17 -13.35 14.72
CA LYS A 111 1.51 -14.66 14.63
C LYS A 111 2.07 -15.55 13.53
N LEU A 112 2.84 -14.98 12.59
CA LEU A 112 3.41 -15.73 11.49
C LEU A 112 4.53 -16.66 11.94
N THR A 113 4.76 -17.70 11.15
CA THR A 113 5.82 -18.70 11.38
C THR A 113 7.20 -18.11 11.14
N ASP A 114 7.35 -17.39 10.01
CA ASP A 114 8.63 -16.79 9.64
C ASP A 114 8.87 -15.51 10.46
N ARG A 115 9.96 -15.51 11.20
CA ARG A 115 10.44 -14.36 11.95
C ARG A 115 11.81 -13.99 11.44
N PHE A 116 11.90 -12.81 10.84
CA PHE A 116 13.17 -12.27 10.40
C PHE A 116 13.62 -11.23 11.42
N ASP A 117 14.79 -11.44 11.98
CA ASP A 117 15.41 -10.40 12.79
C ASP A 117 15.72 -9.22 11.87
N ALA A 118 15.10 -8.08 12.17
CA ALA A 118 15.48 -6.86 11.48
C ALA A 118 16.97 -6.62 11.73
N PRO A 119 17.77 -6.34 10.67
CA PRO A 119 19.18 -6.03 10.88
C PRO A 119 19.30 -4.93 11.94
N ALA A 120 20.20 -5.14 12.91
CA ALA A 120 20.41 -4.22 14.01
C ALA A 120 20.71 -2.82 13.44
N GLN A 121 19.73 -1.96 13.44
CA GLN A 121 19.87 -0.58 12.97
C GLN A 121 20.13 0.31 14.17
N MET A 122 21.02 1.31 13.99
CA MET A 122 21.22 2.32 15.03
C MET A 122 19.88 3.01 15.33
N PHE A 123 19.61 3.22 16.60
CA PHE A 123 18.37 3.86 17.08
C PHE A 123 18.00 5.12 16.30
N PHE A 124 18.99 5.95 15.96
CA PHE A 124 18.77 7.15 15.16
C PHE A 124 18.25 6.87 13.75
N ILE A 125 18.73 5.81 13.11
CA ILE A 125 18.29 5.42 11.75
C ILE A 125 16.85 4.92 11.80
N SER A 126 16.51 4.08 12.77
CA SER A 126 15.13 3.56 12.93
C SER A 126 14.15 4.68 13.28
N TRP A 127 14.54 5.62 14.14
CA TRP A 127 13.74 6.80 14.48
C TRP A 127 13.50 7.69 13.24
N MET A 128 14.57 8.01 12.51
CA MET A 128 14.49 8.80 11.27
C MET A 128 13.62 8.12 10.20
N GLN A 129 13.74 6.81 10.04
CA GLN A 129 12.89 6.05 9.11
C GLN A 129 11.43 6.05 9.54
N SER A 130 11.15 5.94 10.85
CA SER A 130 9.79 6.01 11.37
C SER A 130 9.17 7.38 11.11
N TRP A 131 9.94 8.46 11.33
CA TRP A 131 9.51 9.82 11.05
C TRP A 131 9.29 10.06 9.54
N LEU A 132 10.19 9.56 8.70
CA LEU A 132 10.04 9.60 7.24
C LEU A 132 8.74 8.91 6.78
N LYS A 133 8.42 7.75 7.36
CA LYS A 133 7.23 6.95 7.01
C LYS A 133 5.92 7.56 7.54
N SER A 134 5.98 8.46 8.51
CA SER A 134 4.78 9.05 9.13
C SER A 134 3.96 9.95 8.21
N GLN A 135 4.54 10.41 7.10
CA GLN A 135 3.89 11.33 6.16
C GLN A 135 4.00 10.82 4.73
N SER A 136 3.00 11.14 3.91
CA SER A 136 3.00 10.79 2.49
C SER A 136 4.03 11.63 1.70
N HIS A 137 4.47 11.12 0.54
CA HIS A 137 5.35 11.87 -0.37
C HIS A 137 4.76 13.22 -0.80
N ARG A 138 3.42 13.31 -0.93
CA ARG A 138 2.72 14.56 -1.26
C ARG A 138 2.84 15.60 -0.13
N THR A 139 2.69 15.18 1.12
CA THR A 139 2.83 16.06 2.29
C THR A 139 4.25 16.61 2.39
N TRP A 140 5.28 15.75 2.23
CA TRP A 140 6.68 16.19 2.19
C TRP A 140 6.95 17.18 1.06
N GLY A 141 6.37 16.91 -0.14
CA GLY A 141 6.47 17.82 -1.29
C GLY A 141 5.84 19.19 -1.04
N MET A 142 4.68 19.26 -0.37
CA MET A 142 4.04 20.52 -0.01
C MET A 142 4.88 21.33 0.99
N TRP A 143 5.46 20.67 2.00
CA TRP A 143 6.36 21.33 2.95
C TRP A 143 7.63 21.85 2.24
N ALA A 144 8.22 21.06 1.35
CA ALA A 144 9.37 21.47 0.56
C ALA A 144 9.06 22.71 -0.29
N LEU A 145 7.92 22.72 -0.99
CA LEU A 145 7.48 23.86 -1.80
C LEU A 145 7.23 25.11 -0.95
N GLY A 146 6.55 24.98 0.18
CA GLY A 146 6.30 26.08 1.10
C GLY A 146 7.60 26.74 1.59
N LEU A 147 8.56 25.93 2.01
CA LEU A 147 9.88 26.43 2.45
C LEU A 147 10.67 27.06 1.31
N PHE A 148 10.55 26.53 0.09
CA PHE A 148 11.18 27.14 -1.09
C PHE A 148 10.63 28.54 -1.36
N VAL A 149 9.30 28.73 -1.27
CA VAL A 149 8.66 30.05 -1.40
C VAL A 149 9.14 31.01 -0.31
N VAL A 150 9.23 30.54 0.95
CA VAL A 150 9.79 31.34 2.06
C VAL A 150 11.23 31.76 1.76
N SER A 151 12.05 30.85 1.21
CA SER A 151 13.42 31.17 0.82
C SER A 151 13.48 32.28 -0.26
N LEU A 152 12.61 32.21 -1.28
CA LEU A 152 12.54 33.23 -2.33
C LEU A 152 12.09 34.60 -1.78
N LEU A 153 11.10 34.62 -0.89
CA LEU A 153 10.65 35.85 -0.23
C LEU A 153 11.76 36.47 0.62
N ALA A 154 12.47 35.67 1.40
CA ALA A 154 13.62 36.11 2.19
C ALA A 154 14.74 36.64 1.32
N LEU A 155 15.00 36.02 0.16
CA LEU A 155 15.96 36.54 -0.83
C LEU A 155 15.53 37.92 -1.36
N GLY A 156 14.25 38.07 -1.70
CA GLY A 156 13.69 39.39 -2.11
C GLY A 156 13.90 40.46 -1.06
N VAL A 157 13.62 40.16 0.22
CA VAL A 157 13.87 41.08 1.34
C VAL A 157 15.37 41.39 1.48
N CYS A 158 16.25 40.37 1.32
CA CYS A 158 17.70 40.54 1.37
C CYS A 158 18.21 41.51 0.30
N VAL A 159 17.66 41.44 -0.90
CA VAL A 159 18.06 42.33 -2.02
C VAL A 159 17.46 43.72 -1.86
N ALA A 160 16.20 43.86 -1.46
CA ALA A 160 15.49 45.15 -1.39
C ALA A 160 15.86 45.98 -0.16
N SER A 161 16.32 45.38 0.94
CA SER A 161 16.57 46.09 2.20
C SER A 161 17.88 46.88 2.18
N GLN A 162 17.80 48.16 2.63
CA GLN A 162 18.96 49.04 2.83
C GLN A 162 19.64 48.82 4.21
N ARG A 163 18.93 48.18 5.16
CA ARG A 163 19.43 48.00 6.54
C ARG A 163 20.28 46.71 6.64
N TYR A 164 21.54 46.88 7.03
CA TYR A 164 22.48 45.74 7.15
C TYR A 164 21.96 44.60 8.03
N SER A 165 21.37 44.92 9.20
CA SER A 165 20.81 43.89 10.11
C SER A 165 19.70 43.08 9.48
N VAL A 166 18.81 43.72 8.71
CA VAL A 166 17.70 43.05 8.01
C VAL A 166 18.22 42.17 6.89
N ARG A 167 19.19 42.66 6.10
CA ARG A 167 19.85 41.86 5.04
C ARG A 167 20.50 40.61 5.60
N ARG A 168 21.26 40.74 6.70
CA ARG A 168 21.93 39.63 7.34
C ARG A 168 20.93 38.58 7.83
N LEU A 169 19.86 39.02 8.51
CA LEU A 169 18.82 38.09 8.99
C LEU A 169 18.10 37.44 7.82
N ALA A 170 17.68 38.21 6.81
CA ALA A 170 17.01 37.69 5.63
C ALA A 170 17.89 36.64 4.86
N PHE A 171 19.18 36.89 4.78
CA PHE A 171 20.13 35.93 4.18
C PHE A 171 20.20 34.59 4.96
N ILE A 172 20.28 34.68 6.30
CA ILE A 172 20.28 33.49 7.16
C ILE A 172 18.98 32.70 7.01
N VAL A 173 17.82 33.39 7.02
CA VAL A 173 16.51 32.76 6.83
C VAL A 173 16.40 32.13 5.45
N CYS A 174 16.85 32.82 4.41
CA CYS A 174 16.88 32.31 3.05
C CYS A 174 17.68 31.01 2.95
N LEU A 175 18.90 31.00 3.47
CA LEU A 175 19.78 29.82 3.44
C LEU A 175 19.20 28.66 4.25
N ALA A 176 18.70 28.93 5.46
CA ALA A 176 18.11 27.90 6.31
C ALA A 176 16.85 27.29 5.67
N ALA A 177 15.96 28.12 5.13
CA ALA A 177 14.75 27.68 4.45
C ALA A 177 15.08 26.88 3.18
N LEU A 178 16.10 27.28 2.42
CA LEU A 178 16.55 26.56 1.23
C LEU A 178 17.10 25.17 1.57
N LEU A 179 17.97 25.07 2.58
CA LEU A 179 18.54 23.80 3.02
C LEU A 179 17.46 22.85 3.53
N LEU A 180 16.51 23.39 4.32
CA LEU A 180 15.39 22.58 4.84
C LEU A 180 14.43 22.16 3.73
N SER A 181 14.16 23.02 2.75
CA SER A 181 13.40 22.68 1.54
C SER A 181 14.06 21.54 0.76
N LEU A 182 15.37 21.61 0.55
CA LEU A 182 16.12 20.54 -0.14
C LEU A 182 16.04 19.21 0.62
N MET A 183 16.17 19.25 1.94
CA MET A 183 16.02 18.06 2.79
C MET A 183 14.63 17.43 2.64
N PHE A 184 13.57 18.22 2.70
CA PHE A 184 12.20 17.72 2.53
C PHE A 184 11.93 17.23 1.09
N HIS A 185 12.58 17.83 0.10
CA HIS A 185 12.52 17.33 -1.28
C HIS A 185 13.16 15.94 -1.43
N ILE A 186 14.31 15.73 -0.78
CA ILE A 186 14.96 14.41 -0.73
C ILE A 186 14.05 13.39 -0.05
N PHE A 187 13.36 13.77 1.03
CA PHE A 187 12.40 12.90 1.71
C PHE A 187 11.20 12.57 0.83
N ALA A 188 10.61 13.56 0.16
CA ALA A 188 9.52 13.35 -0.80
C ALA A 188 9.94 12.40 -1.92
N TYR A 189 11.13 12.61 -2.49
CA TYR A 189 11.68 11.75 -3.55
C TYR A 189 11.96 10.32 -3.07
N SER A 190 12.52 10.16 -1.88
CA SER A 190 12.76 8.84 -1.27
C SER A 190 11.46 8.05 -1.10
N GLN A 191 10.41 8.71 -0.57
CA GLN A 191 9.08 8.10 -0.42
C GLN A 191 8.43 7.79 -1.77
N TYR A 192 8.54 8.71 -2.74
CA TYR A 192 8.02 8.50 -4.09
C TYR A 192 8.69 7.29 -4.75
N ARG A 193 10.02 7.20 -4.69
CA ARG A 193 10.78 6.08 -5.23
C ARG A 193 10.37 4.76 -4.58
N ARG A 194 10.23 4.72 -3.26
CA ARG A 194 9.77 3.54 -2.53
C ARG A 194 8.39 3.10 -2.98
N PHE A 195 7.48 4.03 -3.14
CA PHE A 195 6.11 3.75 -3.58
C PHE A 195 6.06 3.18 -5.01
N HIS A 196 6.87 3.69 -5.93
CA HIS A 196 6.81 3.33 -7.34
C HIS A 196 7.76 2.20 -7.76
N HIS A 197 8.86 1.98 -7.04
CA HIS A 197 9.90 1.03 -7.45
C HIS A 197 10.04 -0.19 -6.52
N GLU A 198 9.52 -0.16 -5.30
CA GLU A 198 9.53 -1.34 -4.46
C GLU A 198 8.31 -2.21 -4.79
N CYS A 199 8.55 -3.32 -5.48
CA CYS A 199 7.53 -4.32 -5.73
C CYS A 199 7.49 -5.29 -4.55
N LEU A 200 6.58 -5.03 -3.60
CA LEU A 200 6.35 -5.93 -2.47
C LEU A 200 5.33 -7.01 -2.85
N ALA A 201 5.55 -8.20 -2.31
CA ALA A 201 4.65 -9.32 -2.46
C ALA A 201 4.50 -10.08 -1.14
N VAL A 202 3.41 -10.79 -0.99
CA VAL A 202 3.12 -11.64 0.16
C VAL A 202 3.07 -13.08 -0.30
N ILE A 203 3.71 -13.97 0.45
CA ILE A 203 3.63 -15.40 0.24
C ILE A 203 2.25 -15.87 0.75
N MET A 204 1.43 -16.40 -0.16
CA MET A 204 0.05 -16.79 0.14
C MET A 204 -0.08 -18.27 0.55
N ALA A 205 0.91 -19.10 0.19
CA ALA A 205 1.00 -20.49 0.57
C ALA A 205 2.46 -20.87 0.74
N GLU A 206 2.70 -21.83 1.62
CA GLU A 206 4.03 -22.38 1.85
C GLU A 206 4.73 -22.70 0.52
N THR A 207 5.93 -22.19 0.32
CA THR A 207 6.65 -22.30 -0.95
C THR A 207 8.12 -22.60 -0.76
N ALA A 208 8.64 -23.49 -1.61
CA ALA A 208 10.05 -23.81 -1.66
C ALA A 208 10.85 -22.69 -2.35
N CYS A 209 12.03 -22.42 -1.81
CA CYS A 209 12.98 -21.44 -2.30
C CYS A 209 14.14 -22.11 -3.03
N TYR A 210 14.51 -21.58 -4.18
CA TYR A 210 15.52 -22.12 -5.06
C TYR A 210 16.61 -21.10 -5.39
N ASP A 211 17.84 -21.57 -5.63
CA ASP A 211 18.95 -20.71 -6.09
C ASP A 211 18.80 -20.33 -7.57
N THR A 212 18.12 -21.17 -8.35
CA THR A 212 17.93 -21.00 -9.80
C THR A 212 16.49 -21.27 -10.21
N PRO A 213 15.94 -20.57 -11.25
CA PRO A 213 14.55 -20.74 -11.68
C PRO A 213 14.37 -21.98 -12.58
N THR A 214 14.75 -23.14 -12.08
CA THR A 214 14.63 -24.42 -12.81
C THR A 214 13.86 -25.45 -12.01
N SER A 215 13.01 -26.21 -12.69
CA SER A 215 12.19 -27.25 -12.05
C SER A 215 13.01 -28.42 -11.50
N SER A 216 14.27 -28.59 -11.94
CA SER A 216 15.20 -29.63 -11.50
C SER A 216 16.06 -29.20 -10.30
N ALA A 217 15.99 -27.92 -9.88
CA ALA A 217 16.73 -27.44 -8.73
C ALA A 217 16.21 -28.05 -7.43
N THR A 218 17.12 -28.39 -6.51
CA THR A 218 16.74 -28.82 -5.16
C THR A 218 16.37 -27.59 -4.32
N PRO A 219 15.28 -27.64 -3.54
CA PRO A 219 14.92 -26.55 -2.65
C PRO A 219 15.99 -26.37 -1.57
N LYS A 220 16.37 -25.13 -1.31
CA LYS A 220 17.39 -24.76 -0.30
C LYS A 220 16.80 -24.21 0.98
N SER A 221 15.61 -23.63 0.89
CA SER A 221 14.89 -23.03 2.01
C SER A 221 13.40 -23.10 1.72
N GLN A 222 12.61 -22.67 2.68
CA GLN A 222 11.16 -22.64 2.61
C GLN A 222 10.68 -21.31 3.15
N LEU A 223 9.64 -20.75 2.55
CA LEU A 223 8.93 -19.58 3.02
C LEU A 223 7.50 -19.97 3.36
N HIS A 224 7.03 -19.47 4.50
CA HIS A 224 5.68 -19.73 4.98
C HIS A 224 4.73 -18.62 4.59
N GLU A 225 3.45 -18.90 4.68
CA GLU A 225 2.38 -17.95 4.38
C GLU A 225 2.48 -16.67 5.24
N GLY A 226 2.13 -15.53 4.64
CA GLY A 226 2.17 -14.21 5.30
C GLY A 226 3.53 -13.53 5.25
N THR A 227 4.60 -14.21 4.80
CA THR A 227 5.92 -13.59 4.64
C THR A 227 5.89 -12.53 3.54
N VAL A 228 6.33 -11.31 3.88
CA VAL A 228 6.47 -10.20 2.93
C VAL A 228 7.87 -10.26 2.33
N VAL A 229 7.94 -10.22 1.01
CA VAL A 229 9.19 -10.25 0.24
C VAL A 229 9.20 -9.13 -0.79
N GLN A 230 10.39 -8.70 -1.21
CA GLN A 230 10.55 -7.77 -2.31
C GLN A 230 10.81 -8.54 -3.61
N VAL A 231 10.01 -8.30 -4.65
CA VAL A 231 10.26 -8.87 -5.98
C VAL A 231 11.32 -8.04 -6.68
N LEU A 232 12.44 -8.68 -7.02
CA LEU A 232 13.56 -8.06 -7.73
C LEU A 232 13.44 -8.20 -9.25
N HIS A 233 13.03 -9.40 -9.70
CA HIS A 233 12.86 -9.72 -11.12
C HIS A 233 11.65 -10.62 -11.34
N ALA A 234 10.92 -10.34 -12.40
CA ALA A 234 9.78 -11.11 -12.88
C ALA A 234 10.03 -11.58 -14.33
N SER A 235 11.25 -12.00 -14.64
CA SER A 235 11.71 -12.27 -16.01
C SER A 235 11.19 -13.59 -16.61
N GLN A 236 10.59 -14.45 -15.80
CA GLN A 236 10.05 -15.73 -16.25
C GLN A 236 8.59 -15.87 -15.82
N PRO A 237 7.67 -16.33 -16.70
CA PRO A 237 6.24 -16.33 -16.40
C PRO A 237 5.84 -17.21 -15.21
N GLN A 238 6.74 -18.07 -14.71
CA GLN A 238 6.48 -18.99 -13.60
C GLN A 238 7.29 -18.72 -12.35
N TRP A 239 8.29 -17.81 -12.37
CA TRP A 239 9.22 -17.60 -11.30
C TRP A 239 9.41 -16.13 -10.99
N TYR A 240 9.42 -15.81 -9.69
CA TYR A 240 9.86 -14.53 -9.17
C TYR A 240 11.18 -14.66 -8.42
N GLN A 241 12.12 -13.77 -8.70
CA GLN A 241 13.27 -13.57 -7.81
C GLN A 241 12.85 -12.63 -6.70
N VAL A 242 12.88 -13.14 -5.47
CA VAL A 242 12.45 -12.41 -4.29
C VAL A 242 13.59 -12.21 -3.31
N GLN A 243 13.58 -11.08 -2.62
CA GLN A 243 14.49 -10.79 -1.51
C GLN A 243 13.70 -10.83 -0.20
N GLN A 244 14.22 -11.59 0.74
CA GLN A 244 13.73 -11.65 2.12
C GLN A 244 14.13 -10.41 2.92
N PRO A 245 13.48 -10.14 4.08
CA PRO A 245 13.86 -9.04 4.97
C PRO A 245 15.29 -9.12 5.52
N ASP A 246 15.88 -10.33 5.58
CA ASP A 246 17.27 -10.57 5.99
C ASP A 246 18.31 -10.32 4.87
N GLY A 247 17.83 -9.94 3.66
CA GLY A 247 18.67 -9.64 2.50
C GLY A 247 18.96 -10.83 1.59
N LYS A 248 18.60 -12.06 1.96
CA LYS A 248 18.78 -13.23 1.09
C LYS A 248 17.84 -13.19 -0.09
N THR A 249 18.31 -13.71 -1.23
CA THR A 249 17.56 -13.73 -2.49
C THR A 249 17.28 -15.18 -2.91
N TRP A 250 16.06 -15.42 -3.36
CA TRP A 250 15.59 -16.72 -3.78
C TRP A 250 14.70 -16.64 -5.02
N TRP A 251 14.58 -17.76 -5.74
CA TRP A 251 13.56 -17.95 -6.75
C TRP A 251 12.39 -18.72 -6.16
N VAL A 252 11.18 -18.19 -6.32
CA VAL A 252 9.92 -18.80 -5.86
C VAL A 252 8.93 -18.90 -7.00
N LYS A 253 7.98 -19.83 -6.91
CA LYS A 253 6.95 -19.99 -7.95
C LYS A 253 5.88 -18.91 -7.85
N CYS A 254 5.51 -18.31 -8.98
CA CYS A 254 4.51 -17.24 -9.04
C CYS A 254 3.14 -17.55 -8.40
N PRO A 255 2.55 -18.77 -8.54
CA PRO A 255 1.22 -19.05 -8.00
C PRO A 255 1.10 -18.95 -6.48
N THR A 256 2.22 -19.01 -5.75
CA THR A 256 2.25 -18.92 -4.28
C THR A 256 2.48 -17.50 -3.77
N VAL A 257 2.59 -16.52 -4.68
CA VAL A 257 2.98 -15.14 -4.35
C VAL A 257 1.94 -14.17 -4.88
N GLU A 258 1.43 -13.28 -4.03
CA GLU A 258 0.54 -12.21 -4.45
C GLU A 258 1.18 -10.83 -4.26
N LEU A 259 1.15 -10.03 -5.32
CA LEU A 259 1.71 -8.69 -5.34
C LEU A 259 0.85 -7.74 -4.51
N VAL A 260 1.49 -6.89 -3.72
CA VAL A 260 0.80 -5.80 -3.00
C VAL A 260 0.22 -4.81 -4.00
N ALA A 261 0.96 -4.48 -5.08
CA ALA A 261 0.46 -3.69 -6.21
C ALA A 261 0.86 -4.35 -7.53
N LYS A 262 -0.11 -4.62 -8.38
CA LYS A 262 0.11 -5.30 -9.68
C LYS A 262 0.85 -4.43 -10.71
N GLU A 263 0.86 -3.12 -10.53
CA GLU A 263 1.40 -2.13 -11.48
C GLU A 263 2.92 -1.94 -11.39
N THR A 264 3.60 -2.58 -10.45
CA THR A 264 5.01 -2.33 -10.13
C THR A 264 5.94 -3.51 -10.39
N LEU A 265 5.58 -4.43 -11.27
CA LEU A 265 6.51 -5.49 -11.70
C LEU A 265 7.70 -4.86 -12.43
N PRO A 266 8.94 -5.15 -11.98
CA PRO A 266 10.16 -4.66 -12.65
C PRO A 266 10.40 -5.33 -13.99
#